data_ac48fa5d9ceeb0ad8223455885da5c2f
#
_entry.id   ac48fa5d9ceeb0ad8223455885da5c2f
#
_cell.length_a   1.000
_cell.length_b   1.000
_cell.length_c   1.000
_cell.angle_alpha   90.00
_cell.angle_beta   90.00
_cell.angle_gamma   90.00
#
_symmetry.space_group_name_H-M   'P 1'
#
loop_
_entity.id
_entity.type
_entity.pdbx_description
1 polymer ?
#
loop_
_entity_poly.entity_id
_entity_poly.type
_entity_poly.pdbx_seq_one_letter_code
_entity_poly.pdbx_strand_id
1 'polypeptide(L)'
;MKKMIIIGAGAAGMMTAVHASKNYDVTIIEKNEKPGKKLFITGKGRCNVTNNCDEETFLKNVITNPKFLYSSIYNYNQSSVMKDFEKWGVKLKTERGNRVFPESDHSSDVIKALTEQMKKCSVKIIYNTEVVRVITEKRTESNDSSHDSSHDSVNCSGEANKNSSDLVATGVEIISQNSKNRKILKADVIVIATGGYSYQTTGSTGDGYKFVKDMGVDVTPIRSGLVPIVTREAEVKDLMGLSLKNVSLKVTALKENFPKLKKDKVIFEDFGEMLFTHFGISGPLVLSAASYISLFVYKERHKMISADEDESFIMDNNISGIKMEIDLKPALSIDELDKRILRDFDEIHNREFQNSLGKLLPRLLIPVIVKRSGIKAQKKVNEITAEERIKLRDTLKHFTLNMHSFRGFNEAIITGGGISVKEINPQTMELKKVKNLRVAGEVIDVDALTGGFNLQIAWSTAKIAAEI
;
A
#
# COMPACT_ATOMS: atom_id res chain seq x y z
N MET A 1 17.77 -7.44 -31.32
CA MET A 1 17.30 -7.54 -29.90
C MET A 1 15.81 -7.82 -29.93
N LYS A 2 15.31 -8.62 -29.00
CA LYS A 2 13.87 -8.81 -28.78
C LYS A 2 13.25 -7.49 -28.34
N LYS A 3 12.00 -7.25 -28.70
CA LYS A 3 11.24 -6.05 -28.35
C LYS A 3 10.47 -6.23 -27.04
N MET A 4 10.64 -5.29 -26.12
CA MET A 4 9.84 -5.25 -24.90
C MET A 4 8.98 -3.99 -24.86
N ILE A 5 7.67 -4.17 -24.61
CA ILE A 5 6.76 -3.05 -24.34
C ILE A 5 6.42 -3.05 -22.86
N ILE A 6 6.58 -1.87 -22.23
CA ILE A 6 6.23 -1.64 -20.83
C ILE A 6 5.02 -0.69 -20.79
N ILE A 7 3.98 -1.07 -20.08
CA ILE A 7 2.76 -0.27 -19.94
C ILE A 7 2.82 0.51 -18.63
N GLY A 8 3.02 1.83 -18.75
CA GLY A 8 3.13 2.79 -17.64
C GLY A 8 4.56 3.21 -17.32
N ALA A 9 4.80 4.52 -17.25
CA ALA A 9 6.06 5.14 -16.85
C ALA A 9 6.06 5.59 -15.38
N GLY A 10 5.49 4.75 -14.50
CA GLY A 10 5.60 4.89 -13.04
C GLY A 10 6.93 4.36 -12.50
N ALA A 11 7.04 4.23 -11.17
CA ALA A 11 8.25 3.72 -10.50
C ALA A 11 8.68 2.36 -11.10
N ALA A 12 7.79 1.37 -11.08
CA ALA A 12 8.09 0.03 -11.59
C ALA A 12 8.45 0.04 -13.08
N GLY A 13 7.68 0.76 -13.92
CA GLY A 13 7.92 0.76 -15.37
C GLY A 13 9.24 1.39 -15.76
N MET A 14 9.61 2.53 -15.15
CA MET A 14 10.92 3.17 -15.41
C MET A 14 12.09 2.28 -14.95
N MET A 15 11.97 1.64 -13.77
CA MET A 15 13.00 0.73 -13.27
C MET A 15 13.13 -0.51 -14.16
N THR A 16 11.99 -1.11 -14.58
CA THR A 16 12.00 -2.21 -15.55
C THR A 16 12.73 -1.82 -16.83
N ALA A 17 12.43 -0.63 -17.37
CA ALA A 17 13.03 -0.17 -18.61
C ALA A 17 14.55 -0.02 -18.53
N VAL A 18 15.06 0.57 -17.44
CA VAL A 18 16.50 0.75 -17.22
C VAL A 18 17.21 -0.61 -17.17
N HIS A 19 16.64 -1.59 -16.47
CA HIS A 19 17.28 -2.91 -16.36
C HIS A 19 17.11 -3.79 -17.59
N ALA A 20 15.96 -3.71 -18.28
CA ALA A 20 15.66 -4.51 -19.47
C ALA A 20 16.44 -4.07 -20.72
N SER A 21 16.85 -2.80 -20.79
CA SER A 21 17.54 -2.22 -21.96
C SER A 21 18.84 -2.91 -22.35
N LYS A 22 19.43 -3.71 -21.44
CA LYS A 22 20.62 -4.52 -21.73
C LYS A 22 20.32 -5.67 -22.69
N ASN A 23 19.09 -6.18 -22.70
CA ASN A 23 18.69 -7.41 -23.40
C ASN A 23 17.58 -7.18 -24.43
N TYR A 24 16.86 -6.04 -24.34
CA TYR A 24 15.68 -5.73 -25.13
C TYR A 24 15.76 -4.33 -25.79
N ASP A 25 15.13 -4.18 -26.96
CA ASP A 25 14.72 -2.86 -27.51
C ASP A 25 13.45 -2.45 -26.76
N VAL A 26 13.58 -1.50 -25.83
CA VAL A 26 12.51 -1.18 -24.87
C VAL A 26 11.71 0.03 -25.32
N THR A 27 10.39 -0.13 -25.30
CA THR A 27 9.44 0.98 -25.50
C THR A 27 8.48 1.05 -24.31
N ILE A 28 8.39 2.21 -23.66
CA ILE A 28 7.37 2.50 -22.63
C ILE A 28 6.20 3.22 -23.29
N ILE A 29 4.97 2.83 -22.92
CA ILE A 29 3.74 3.53 -23.29
C ILE A 29 3.18 4.18 -22.03
N GLU A 30 3.04 5.52 -22.06
CA GLU A 30 2.56 6.31 -20.94
C GLU A 30 1.37 7.17 -21.36
N LYS A 31 0.27 7.06 -20.63
CA LYS A 31 -0.96 7.82 -20.93
C LYS A 31 -0.86 9.30 -20.56
N ASN A 32 0.00 9.65 -19.63
CA ASN A 32 0.25 11.03 -19.23
C ASN A 32 1.29 11.72 -20.12
N GLU A 33 1.39 13.06 -19.98
CA GLU A 33 2.36 13.90 -20.66
C GLU A 33 3.79 13.79 -20.13
N LYS A 34 3.97 13.18 -18.95
CA LYS A 34 5.27 13.01 -18.26
C LYS A 34 5.31 11.77 -17.40
N PRO A 35 6.51 11.19 -17.14
CA PRO A 35 6.65 10.00 -16.32
C PRO A 35 6.59 10.34 -14.82
N GLY A 36 6.35 9.33 -13.98
CA GLY A 36 6.54 9.42 -12.55
C GLY A 36 5.56 10.29 -11.79
N LYS A 37 4.36 10.60 -12.30
CA LYS A 37 3.38 11.48 -11.63
C LYS A 37 3.08 11.05 -10.20
N LYS A 38 2.82 9.74 -9.96
CA LYS A 38 2.56 9.24 -8.61
C LYS A 38 3.85 9.28 -7.76
N LEU A 39 5.00 8.95 -8.34
CA LEU A 39 6.30 9.03 -7.66
C LEU A 39 6.60 10.46 -7.18
N PHE A 40 6.22 11.48 -7.96
CA PHE A 40 6.43 12.88 -7.63
C PHE A 40 5.73 13.30 -6.32
N ILE A 41 4.55 12.77 -6.01
CA ILE A 41 3.77 13.11 -4.81
C ILE A 41 4.10 12.23 -3.60
N THR A 42 4.87 11.14 -3.77
CA THR A 42 5.20 10.22 -2.68
C THR A 42 6.03 10.91 -1.59
N GLY A 43 5.84 10.48 -0.34
CA GLY A 43 6.56 11.07 0.79
C GLY A 43 6.34 12.57 0.97
N LYS A 44 5.18 13.10 0.57
CA LYS A 44 4.87 14.55 0.55
C LYS A 44 5.83 15.33 -0.36
N GLY A 45 6.17 14.78 -1.51
CA GLY A 45 7.09 15.38 -2.48
C GLY A 45 8.58 15.11 -2.24
N ARG A 46 8.92 14.36 -1.18
CA ARG A 46 10.30 14.02 -0.82
C ARG A 46 10.78 12.69 -1.44
N CYS A 47 9.89 11.79 -1.78
CA CYS A 47 10.11 10.42 -2.20
C CYS A 47 10.85 9.57 -1.15
N ASN A 48 10.13 8.77 -0.38
CA ASN A 48 10.74 7.73 0.47
C ASN A 48 11.16 6.54 -0.40
N VAL A 49 12.40 6.57 -0.92
CA VAL A 49 12.91 5.66 -1.95
C VAL A 49 12.86 4.19 -1.52
N THR A 50 13.28 3.92 -0.29
CA THR A 50 13.29 2.59 0.32
C THR A 50 13.37 2.68 1.83
N ASN A 51 13.50 1.53 2.51
CA ASN A 51 13.80 1.43 3.94
C ASN A 51 15.14 0.70 4.11
N ASN A 52 16.08 1.29 4.84
CA ASN A 52 17.41 0.71 5.07
C ASN A 52 17.39 -0.31 6.22
N CYS A 53 16.48 -1.28 6.16
CA CYS A 53 16.42 -2.44 7.05
C CYS A 53 16.93 -3.69 6.32
N ASP A 54 17.12 -4.79 7.06
CA ASP A 54 17.38 -6.10 6.47
C ASP A 54 16.12 -6.70 5.80
N GLU A 55 16.32 -7.75 5.01
CA GLU A 55 15.26 -8.40 4.23
C GLU A 55 14.18 -9.04 5.11
N GLU A 56 14.56 -9.61 6.27
CA GLU A 56 13.59 -10.21 7.20
C GLU A 56 12.70 -9.14 7.83
N THR A 57 13.28 -8.04 8.28
CA THR A 57 12.56 -6.87 8.80
C THR A 57 11.67 -6.27 7.70
N PHE A 58 12.18 -6.20 6.47
CA PHE A 58 11.39 -5.76 5.32
C PHE A 58 10.13 -6.61 5.15
N LEU A 59 10.28 -7.94 5.07
CA LEU A 59 9.17 -8.87 4.84
C LEU A 59 8.15 -8.88 5.98
N LYS A 60 8.55 -8.61 7.23
CA LYS A 60 7.64 -8.42 8.37
C LYS A 60 6.73 -7.19 8.21
N ASN A 61 7.15 -6.19 7.43
CA ASN A 61 6.37 -4.99 7.15
C ASN A 61 5.47 -5.12 5.90
N VAL A 62 5.53 -6.26 5.20
CA VAL A 62 4.61 -6.59 4.10
C VAL A 62 3.35 -7.22 4.69
N ILE A 63 2.20 -6.61 4.43
CA ILE A 63 0.90 -7.00 5.01
C ILE A 63 0.29 -8.17 4.23
N THR A 64 0.35 -8.09 2.90
CA THR A 64 -0.28 -9.07 2.01
C THR A 64 0.79 -9.82 1.21
N ASN A 65 0.72 -11.15 1.25
CA ASN A 65 1.56 -12.08 0.47
C ASN A 65 3.10 -11.90 0.60
N PRO A 66 3.68 -11.71 1.80
CA PRO A 66 5.12 -11.48 1.96
C PRO A 66 5.98 -12.58 1.34
N LYS A 67 5.55 -13.84 1.40
CA LYS A 67 6.31 -14.98 0.84
C LYS A 67 6.53 -14.90 -0.67
N PHE A 68 5.62 -14.27 -1.40
CA PHE A 68 5.76 -14.08 -2.84
C PHE A 68 6.98 -13.22 -3.19
N LEU A 69 7.36 -12.29 -2.31
CA LEU A 69 8.45 -11.34 -2.54
C LEU A 69 9.85 -11.89 -2.21
N TYR A 70 10.00 -13.09 -1.66
CA TYR A 70 11.33 -13.62 -1.29
C TYR A 70 12.32 -13.52 -2.46
N SER A 71 11.98 -14.07 -3.63
CA SER A 71 12.86 -14.04 -4.79
C SER A 71 13.25 -12.61 -5.19
N SER A 72 12.28 -11.71 -5.29
CA SER A 72 12.55 -10.34 -5.76
C SER A 72 13.33 -9.50 -4.75
N ILE A 73 13.05 -9.62 -3.45
CA ILE A 73 13.73 -8.83 -2.41
C ILE A 73 15.17 -9.32 -2.21
N TYR A 74 15.42 -10.64 -2.21
CA TYR A 74 16.79 -11.14 -2.07
C TYR A 74 17.65 -10.94 -3.33
N ASN A 75 17.02 -10.88 -4.51
CA ASN A 75 17.73 -10.58 -5.76
C ASN A 75 18.07 -9.09 -5.90
N TYR A 76 17.14 -8.19 -5.54
CA TYR A 76 17.31 -6.74 -5.64
C TYR A 76 16.78 -6.05 -4.39
N ASN A 77 17.61 -6.05 -3.35
CA ASN A 77 17.29 -5.55 -2.02
C ASN A 77 17.47 -4.03 -1.89
N GLN A 78 17.23 -3.52 -0.70
CA GLN A 78 17.31 -2.10 -0.34
C GLN A 78 18.70 -1.52 -0.60
N SER A 79 19.75 -2.26 -0.23
CA SER A 79 21.15 -1.85 -0.46
C SER A 79 21.47 -1.74 -1.96
N SER A 80 20.94 -2.66 -2.77
CA SER A 80 21.09 -2.63 -4.23
C SER A 80 20.40 -1.41 -4.85
N VAL A 81 19.18 -1.10 -4.39
CA VAL A 81 18.43 0.09 -4.82
C VAL A 81 19.18 1.38 -4.46
N MET A 82 19.67 1.49 -3.21
CA MET A 82 20.43 2.65 -2.76
C MET A 82 21.68 2.85 -3.61
N LYS A 83 22.46 1.79 -3.84
CA LYS A 83 23.68 1.84 -4.68
C LYS A 83 23.40 2.29 -6.11
N ASP A 84 22.29 1.80 -6.71
CA ASP A 84 21.93 2.21 -8.06
C ASP A 84 21.56 3.69 -8.13
N PHE A 85 20.72 4.20 -7.20
CA PHE A 85 20.37 5.61 -7.17
C PHE A 85 21.58 6.51 -6.90
N GLU A 86 22.46 6.12 -5.98
CA GLU A 86 23.72 6.86 -5.72
C GLU A 86 24.64 6.88 -6.96
N LYS A 87 24.79 5.75 -7.64
CA LYS A 87 25.51 5.64 -8.92
C LYS A 87 24.89 6.53 -10.02
N TRP A 88 23.58 6.72 -10.00
CA TRP A 88 22.86 7.59 -10.92
C TRP A 88 22.87 9.07 -10.49
N GLY A 89 23.58 9.40 -9.41
CA GLY A 89 23.82 10.76 -8.97
C GLY A 89 22.81 11.29 -7.94
N VAL A 90 21.95 10.43 -7.37
CA VAL A 90 21.05 10.83 -6.29
C VAL A 90 21.72 10.52 -4.95
N LYS A 91 22.18 11.56 -4.25
CA LYS A 91 22.65 11.41 -2.87
C LYS A 91 21.49 11.06 -1.95
N LEU A 92 21.68 10.05 -1.09
CA LEU A 92 20.65 9.54 -0.21
C LEU A 92 21.00 9.79 1.25
N LYS A 93 19.97 9.99 2.09
CA LYS A 93 20.07 10.03 3.56
C LYS A 93 19.08 9.07 4.19
N THR A 94 19.51 8.45 5.31
CA THR A 94 18.65 7.61 6.14
C THR A 94 18.17 8.40 7.35
N GLU A 95 16.86 8.46 7.54
CA GLU A 95 16.19 9.13 8.66
C GLU A 95 15.66 8.11 9.69
N ARG A 96 15.08 8.63 10.78
CA ARG A 96 14.45 7.82 11.83
C ARG A 96 13.51 6.75 11.22
N GLY A 97 13.59 5.53 11.72
CA GLY A 97 12.82 4.38 11.22
C GLY A 97 13.37 3.83 9.90
N ASN A 98 14.67 4.03 9.67
CA ASN A 98 15.40 3.54 8.49
C ASN A 98 14.84 4.02 7.15
N ARG A 99 14.06 5.11 7.13
CA ARG A 99 13.49 5.69 5.91
C ARG A 99 14.55 6.38 5.08
N VAL A 100 14.61 6.05 3.80
CA VAL A 100 15.63 6.58 2.88
C VAL A 100 15.03 7.63 1.97
N PHE A 101 15.62 8.83 1.97
CA PHE A 101 15.21 9.97 1.15
C PHE A 101 16.39 10.54 0.34
N PRO A 102 16.13 11.21 -0.78
CA PRO A 102 17.15 12.09 -1.37
C PRO A 102 17.61 13.14 -0.35
N GLU A 103 18.91 13.48 -0.32
CA GLU A 103 19.43 14.56 0.52
C GLU A 103 18.74 15.91 0.25
N SER A 104 18.35 16.14 -1.00
CA SER A 104 17.65 17.34 -1.46
C SER A 104 16.21 17.46 -0.94
N ASP A 105 15.63 16.36 -0.42
CA ASP A 105 14.20 16.26 -0.09
C ASP A 105 13.25 16.49 -1.29
N HIS A 106 13.72 16.26 -2.52
CA HIS A 106 12.92 16.41 -3.74
C HIS A 106 12.76 15.10 -4.51
N SER A 107 11.52 14.66 -4.68
CA SER A 107 11.16 13.49 -5.49
C SER A 107 11.53 13.62 -6.97
N SER A 108 11.64 14.87 -7.45
CA SER A 108 12.07 15.20 -8.82
C SER A 108 13.47 14.66 -9.14
N ASP A 109 14.37 14.55 -8.17
CA ASP A 109 15.72 14.06 -8.40
C ASP A 109 15.74 12.56 -8.68
N VAL A 110 14.88 11.80 -8.00
CA VAL A 110 14.68 10.37 -8.27
C VAL A 110 14.11 10.15 -9.67
N ILE A 111 13.10 10.95 -10.06
CA ILE A 111 12.50 10.88 -11.40
C ILE A 111 13.51 11.28 -12.47
N LYS A 112 14.27 12.33 -12.23
CA LYS A 112 15.33 12.82 -13.14
C LYS A 112 16.38 11.73 -13.35
N ALA A 113 16.89 11.12 -12.28
CA ALA A 113 17.88 10.05 -12.37
C ALA A 113 17.37 8.87 -13.23
N LEU A 114 16.17 8.38 -12.98
CA LEU A 114 15.55 7.31 -13.78
C LEU A 114 15.40 7.74 -15.26
N THR A 115 14.93 8.97 -15.51
CA THR A 115 14.75 9.49 -16.87
C THR A 115 16.08 9.62 -17.63
N GLU A 116 17.13 10.08 -16.95
CA GLU A 116 18.47 10.17 -17.54
C GLU A 116 19.07 8.79 -17.83
N GLN A 117 18.85 7.80 -16.94
CA GLN A 117 19.29 6.43 -17.22
C GLN A 117 18.54 5.82 -18.41
N MET A 118 17.23 6.01 -18.50
CA MET A 118 16.45 5.56 -19.66
C MET A 118 16.96 6.19 -20.98
N LYS A 119 17.30 7.48 -20.96
CA LYS A 119 17.91 8.15 -22.12
C LYS A 119 19.27 7.55 -22.50
N LYS A 120 20.18 7.33 -21.52
CA LYS A 120 21.47 6.68 -21.74
C LYS A 120 21.33 5.28 -22.32
N CYS A 121 20.27 4.58 -21.96
CA CYS A 121 19.95 3.24 -22.43
C CYS A 121 19.11 3.21 -23.73
N SER A 122 18.88 4.35 -24.37
CA SER A 122 18.09 4.48 -25.61
C SER A 122 16.65 3.96 -25.51
N VAL A 123 16.06 3.99 -24.31
CA VAL A 123 14.65 3.61 -24.09
C VAL A 123 13.73 4.61 -24.78
N LYS A 124 12.77 4.11 -25.56
CA LYS A 124 11.75 4.93 -26.22
C LYS A 124 10.56 5.11 -25.28
N ILE A 125 10.00 6.31 -25.18
CA ILE A 125 8.78 6.59 -24.42
C ILE A 125 7.75 7.25 -25.34
N ILE A 126 6.56 6.68 -25.38
CA ILE A 126 5.41 7.22 -26.11
C ILE A 126 4.43 7.79 -25.09
N TYR A 127 4.41 9.10 -24.97
CA TYR A 127 3.54 9.84 -24.06
C TYR A 127 2.16 10.09 -24.67
N ASN A 128 1.20 10.53 -23.82
CA ASN A 128 -0.19 10.85 -24.20
C ASN A 128 -0.84 9.72 -25.02
N THR A 129 -0.48 8.47 -24.66
CA THR A 129 -0.91 7.28 -25.38
C THR A 129 -1.40 6.22 -24.38
N GLU A 130 -2.64 5.82 -24.55
CA GLU A 130 -3.28 4.80 -23.73
C GLU A 130 -3.18 3.43 -24.39
N VAL A 131 -2.89 2.40 -23.59
CA VAL A 131 -3.06 1.01 -24.00
C VAL A 131 -4.51 0.62 -23.78
N VAL A 132 -5.18 0.19 -24.85
CA VAL A 132 -6.58 -0.24 -24.81
C VAL A 132 -6.69 -1.68 -24.35
N ARG A 133 -5.81 -2.55 -24.86
CA ARG A 133 -5.74 -3.99 -24.51
C ARG A 133 -4.38 -4.57 -24.86
N VAL A 134 -4.07 -5.67 -24.22
CA VAL A 134 -2.96 -6.56 -24.62
C VAL A 134 -3.49 -7.56 -25.67
N ILE A 135 -2.73 -7.75 -26.74
CA ILE A 135 -3.07 -8.71 -27.80
C ILE A 135 -2.48 -10.06 -27.42
N THR A 136 -3.33 -11.09 -27.43
CA THR A 136 -2.92 -12.45 -27.16
C THR A 136 -3.36 -13.38 -28.31
N GLU A 137 -2.56 -14.41 -28.56
CA GLU A 137 -2.83 -15.46 -29.52
C GLU A 137 -2.86 -16.82 -28.80
N LYS A 138 -3.67 -17.76 -29.27
CA LYS A 138 -3.61 -19.13 -28.76
C LYS A 138 -2.33 -19.79 -29.24
N ARG A 139 -1.66 -20.53 -28.38
CA ARG A 139 -0.49 -21.34 -28.75
C ARG A 139 -0.95 -22.47 -29.65
N THR A 140 -0.58 -22.41 -30.92
CA THR A 140 -0.66 -23.59 -31.83
C THR A 140 0.49 -24.52 -31.47
N GLU A 141 0.19 -25.74 -31.04
CA GLU A 141 1.21 -26.79 -30.97
C GLU A 141 1.75 -26.99 -32.38
N SER A 142 2.96 -26.57 -32.65
CA SER A 142 3.68 -26.96 -33.86
C SER A 142 3.98 -28.45 -33.73
N ASN A 143 3.40 -29.27 -34.65
CA ASN A 143 3.75 -30.65 -34.83
C ASN A 143 5.24 -30.77 -35.24
N ASP A 144 6.14 -30.80 -34.27
CA ASP A 144 7.46 -31.40 -34.47
C ASP A 144 7.37 -32.92 -34.19
N SER A 145 6.67 -33.61 -35.07
CA SER A 145 6.78 -35.05 -35.18
C SER A 145 7.97 -35.40 -36.11
N SER A 146 9.17 -35.41 -35.55
CA SER A 146 10.23 -36.22 -36.13
C SER A 146 10.09 -37.64 -35.58
N HIS A 147 9.81 -38.56 -36.50
CA HIS A 147 9.79 -40.00 -36.30
C HIS A 147 10.98 -40.47 -35.45
N ASP A 148 10.69 -41.25 -34.41
CA ASP A 148 11.36 -42.54 -34.25
C ASP A 148 10.46 -43.56 -33.55
N SER A 149 10.26 -44.67 -34.22
CA SER A 149 9.47 -45.83 -33.81
C SER A 149 10.32 -46.78 -32.96
N SER A 150 9.85 -47.09 -31.73
CA SER A 150 9.93 -48.46 -31.19
C SER A 150 9.25 -48.57 -29.80
N HIS A 151 8.27 -49.47 -29.76
CA HIS A 151 7.74 -50.30 -28.66
C HIS A 151 8.19 -50.00 -27.21
N ASP A 152 7.26 -49.67 -26.30
CA ASP A 152 6.67 -50.63 -25.36
C ASP A 152 5.61 -50.00 -24.47
N SER A 153 4.54 -50.72 -24.29
CA SER A 153 3.36 -50.41 -23.47
C SER A 153 3.66 -50.51 -21.96
N VAL A 154 3.46 -49.43 -21.21
CA VAL A 154 3.09 -49.52 -19.80
C VAL A 154 2.06 -48.43 -19.49
N ASN A 155 0.85 -48.88 -19.15
CA ASN A 155 -0.20 -48.07 -18.56
C ASN A 155 0.26 -47.52 -17.21
N CYS A 156 0.36 -46.19 -17.12
CA CYS A 156 0.29 -45.46 -15.84
C CYS A 156 -0.65 -44.28 -16.03
N SER A 157 -1.80 -44.35 -15.37
CA SER A 157 -2.73 -43.25 -15.15
C SER A 157 -2.01 -42.11 -14.41
N GLY A 158 -1.48 -41.15 -15.16
CA GLY A 158 -0.88 -39.95 -14.68
C GLY A 158 -1.82 -38.76 -14.96
N GLU A 159 -2.26 -38.09 -13.93
CA GLU A 159 -3.00 -36.83 -14.02
C GLU A 159 -2.26 -35.89 -14.96
N ALA A 160 -2.94 -35.52 -16.05
CA ALA A 160 -2.43 -34.52 -16.99
C ALA A 160 -2.15 -33.22 -16.29
N ASN A 161 -0.90 -32.81 -16.29
CA ASN A 161 -0.42 -31.53 -15.76
C ASN A 161 -1.08 -30.37 -16.56
N LYS A 162 -2.22 -29.85 -16.09
CA LYS A 162 -2.99 -28.75 -16.70
C LYS A 162 -2.30 -27.37 -16.56
N ASN A 163 -1.00 -27.30 -16.68
CA ASN A 163 -0.21 -26.05 -16.55
C ASN A 163 0.44 -25.59 -17.86
N SER A 164 -0.14 -25.87 -19.03
CA SER A 164 0.30 -25.22 -20.26
C SER A 164 -0.47 -23.89 -20.41
N SER A 165 0.26 -22.77 -20.47
CA SER A 165 -0.31 -21.47 -20.82
C SER A 165 -0.82 -21.53 -22.26
N ASP A 166 -2.15 -21.47 -22.43
CA ASP A 166 -2.78 -21.54 -23.76
C ASP A 166 -2.65 -20.22 -24.54
N LEU A 167 -2.28 -19.12 -23.88
CA LEU A 167 -2.17 -17.79 -24.45
C LEU A 167 -0.73 -17.29 -24.49
N VAL A 168 -0.40 -16.56 -25.56
CA VAL A 168 0.90 -15.86 -25.75
C VAL A 168 0.61 -14.39 -26.03
N ALA A 169 1.20 -13.48 -25.27
CA ALA A 169 1.13 -12.04 -25.54
C ALA A 169 2.05 -11.70 -26.73
N THR A 170 1.50 -11.00 -27.74
CA THR A 170 2.21 -10.69 -29.00
C THR A 170 2.28 -9.19 -29.31
N GLY A 171 1.56 -8.35 -28.56
CA GLY A 171 1.53 -6.90 -28.76
C GLY A 171 0.51 -6.19 -27.89
N VAL A 172 0.36 -4.91 -28.15
CA VAL A 172 -0.64 -4.05 -27.49
C VAL A 172 -1.39 -3.22 -28.52
N GLU A 173 -2.68 -3.00 -28.29
CA GLU A 173 -3.47 -2.00 -29.02
C GLU A 173 -3.41 -0.69 -28.25
N ILE A 174 -3.00 0.38 -28.94
CA ILE A 174 -2.86 1.71 -28.38
C ILE A 174 -3.76 2.72 -29.03
N ILE A 175 -4.11 3.77 -28.29
CA ILE A 175 -4.81 4.95 -28.80
C ILE A 175 -4.08 6.21 -28.34
N SER A 176 -3.73 7.07 -29.28
CA SER A 176 -3.16 8.39 -28.97
C SER A 176 -4.28 9.38 -28.64
N GLN A 177 -4.13 10.14 -27.55
CA GLN A 177 -5.09 11.17 -27.16
C GLN A 177 -5.28 12.25 -28.25
N ASN A 178 -4.25 12.47 -29.06
CA ASN A 178 -4.26 13.52 -30.08
C ASN A 178 -4.94 13.11 -31.40
N SER A 179 -5.01 11.83 -31.76
CA SER A 179 -5.46 11.39 -33.09
C SER A 179 -6.67 10.45 -33.05
N LYS A 180 -7.04 9.91 -31.88
CA LYS A 180 -8.05 8.87 -31.69
C LYS A 180 -7.86 7.61 -32.59
N ASN A 181 -6.77 7.52 -33.34
CA ASN A 181 -6.44 6.38 -34.19
C ASN A 181 -5.89 5.23 -33.35
N ARG A 182 -6.45 4.05 -33.54
CA ARG A 182 -5.95 2.83 -32.92
C ARG A 182 -4.80 2.26 -33.73
N LYS A 183 -3.80 1.76 -33.01
CA LYS A 183 -2.61 1.16 -33.61
C LYS A 183 -2.21 -0.09 -32.81
N ILE A 184 -1.72 -1.13 -33.49
CA ILE A 184 -1.14 -2.29 -32.85
C ILE A 184 0.39 -2.16 -32.89
N LEU A 185 1.01 -2.31 -31.73
CA LEU A 185 2.46 -2.43 -31.59
C LEU A 185 2.79 -3.87 -31.19
N LYS A 186 3.58 -4.55 -32.02
CA LYS A 186 4.04 -5.92 -31.74
C LYS A 186 5.26 -5.90 -30.81
N ALA A 187 5.32 -6.87 -29.90
CA ALA A 187 6.43 -7.08 -28.98
C ALA A 187 6.62 -8.58 -28.66
N ASP A 188 7.85 -8.93 -28.29
CA ASP A 188 8.19 -10.29 -27.86
C ASP A 188 7.90 -10.49 -26.37
N VAL A 189 7.92 -9.40 -25.58
CA VAL A 189 7.60 -9.40 -24.14
C VAL A 189 6.82 -8.14 -23.79
N ILE A 190 5.81 -8.28 -22.95
CA ILE A 190 5.01 -7.16 -22.44
C ILE A 190 5.08 -7.16 -20.93
N VAL A 191 5.25 -5.96 -20.34
CA VAL A 191 5.25 -5.76 -18.87
C VAL A 191 4.15 -4.81 -18.48
N ILE A 192 3.22 -5.24 -17.64
CA ILE A 192 2.18 -4.41 -17.05
C ILE A 192 2.77 -3.76 -15.79
N ALA A 193 2.99 -2.44 -15.82
CA ALA A 193 3.49 -1.62 -14.72
C ALA A 193 2.59 -0.40 -14.48
N THR A 194 1.28 -0.59 -14.59
CA THR A 194 0.25 0.46 -14.58
C THR A 194 -0.03 1.06 -13.20
N GLY A 195 0.55 0.47 -12.13
CA GLY A 195 0.20 0.81 -10.75
C GLY A 195 -1.17 0.25 -10.35
N GLY A 196 -1.67 0.71 -9.22
CA GLY A 196 -2.95 0.29 -8.65
C GLY A 196 -4.13 1.20 -9.04
N TYR A 197 -4.94 1.58 -8.02
CA TYR A 197 -6.15 2.40 -8.19
C TYR A 197 -6.14 3.63 -7.27
N SER A 198 -5.07 3.85 -6.52
CA SER A 198 -4.92 5.00 -5.61
C SER A 198 -4.32 6.21 -6.34
N TYR A 199 -4.77 7.43 -5.96
CA TYR A 199 -4.41 8.68 -6.63
C TYR A 199 -4.69 8.64 -8.15
N GLN A 200 -5.91 8.38 -8.53
CA GLN A 200 -6.33 8.18 -9.93
C GLN A 200 -5.93 9.33 -10.86
N THR A 201 -5.86 10.57 -10.36
CA THR A 201 -5.39 11.75 -11.10
C THR A 201 -3.93 11.63 -11.57
N THR A 202 -3.16 10.71 -11.02
CA THR A 202 -1.78 10.42 -11.44
C THR A 202 -1.69 9.40 -12.57
N GLY A 203 -2.81 8.78 -12.94
CA GLY A 203 -2.90 7.78 -14.00
C GLY A 203 -3.07 6.34 -13.49
N SER A 204 -3.12 6.09 -12.17
CA SER A 204 -3.38 4.76 -11.60
C SER A 204 -4.89 4.49 -11.56
N THR A 205 -5.47 4.08 -12.71
CA THR A 205 -6.92 3.91 -12.92
C THR A 205 -7.35 2.44 -13.00
N GLY A 206 -6.47 1.51 -12.63
CA GLY A 206 -6.79 0.07 -12.60
C GLY A 206 -6.80 -0.61 -13.97
N ASP A 207 -6.19 -0.01 -15.00
CA ASP A 207 -6.21 -0.53 -16.36
C ASP A 207 -5.57 -1.92 -16.45
N GLY A 208 -4.46 -2.15 -15.72
CA GLY A 208 -3.78 -3.44 -15.68
C GLY A 208 -4.66 -4.59 -15.20
N TYR A 209 -5.58 -4.30 -14.27
CA TYR A 209 -6.53 -5.28 -13.78
C TYR A 209 -7.53 -5.71 -14.86
N LYS A 210 -8.02 -4.73 -15.65
CA LYS A 210 -8.93 -5.00 -16.77
C LYS A 210 -8.26 -5.88 -17.82
N PHE A 211 -7.02 -5.53 -18.21
CA PHE A 211 -6.29 -6.30 -19.22
C PHE A 211 -6.17 -7.78 -18.88
N VAL A 212 -5.88 -8.10 -17.60
CA VAL A 212 -5.66 -9.50 -17.22
C VAL A 212 -6.97 -10.25 -16.95
N LYS A 213 -8.04 -9.57 -16.50
CA LYS A 213 -9.37 -10.19 -16.34
C LYS A 213 -9.90 -10.73 -17.67
N ASP A 214 -9.74 -10.01 -18.77
CA ASP A 214 -10.14 -10.43 -20.11
C ASP A 214 -9.42 -11.71 -20.57
N MET A 215 -8.30 -12.06 -19.92
CA MET A 215 -7.50 -13.29 -20.16
C MET A 215 -7.80 -14.41 -19.15
N GLY A 216 -8.81 -14.25 -18.29
CA GLY A 216 -9.14 -15.23 -17.25
C GLY A 216 -8.12 -15.32 -16.12
N VAL A 217 -7.34 -14.27 -15.88
CA VAL A 217 -6.40 -14.16 -14.76
C VAL A 217 -7.13 -13.59 -13.53
N ASP A 218 -6.97 -14.23 -12.39
CA ASP A 218 -7.63 -13.84 -11.16
C ASP A 218 -7.07 -12.51 -10.62
N VAL A 219 -7.97 -11.62 -10.23
CA VAL A 219 -7.66 -10.34 -9.58
C VAL A 219 -8.38 -10.29 -8.24
N THR A 220 -7.61 -10.23 -7.15
CA THR A 220 -8.14 -10.03 -5.80
C THR A 220 -8.83 -8.65 -5.72
N PRO A 221 -10.04 -8.54 -5.16
CA PRO A 221 -10.74 -7.28 -5.00
C PRO A 221 -9.86 -6.19 -4.40
N ILE A 222 -9.84 -5.03 -5.06
CA ILE A 222 -9.00 -3.91 -4.65
C ILE A 222 -9.63 -3.14 -3.50
N ARG A 223 -8.80 -2.72 -2.58
CA ARG A 223 -9.16 -1.98 -1.37
C ARG A 223 -8.22 -0.80 -1.15
N SER A 224 -8.70 0.25 -0.51
CA SER A 224 -7.83 1.36 -0.12
C SER A 224 -6.87 0.93 1.01
N GLY A 225 -5.58 1.17 0.82
CA GLY A 225 -4.53 0.93 1.80
C GLY A 225 -3.81 2.22 2.20
N LEU A 226 -3.27 2.28 3.43
CA LEU A 226 -2.61 3.47 3.96
C LEU A 226 -3.46 4.73 3.76
N VAL A 227 -4.69 4.69 4.26
CA VAL A 227 -5.73 5.69 4.00
C VAL A 227 -6.19 6.33 5.32
N PRO A 228 -6.51 7.64 5.37
CA PRO A 228 -7.09 8.26 6.56
C PRO A 228 -8.46 7.65 6.91
N ILE A 229 -8.79 7.69 8.21
CA ILE A 229 -10.03 7.13 8.76
C ILE A 229 -10.97 8.26 9.16
N VAL A 230 -12.22 8.18 8.70
CA VAL A 230 -13.31 9.03 9.14
C VAL A 230 -13.90 8.44 10.43
N THR A 231 -14.09 9.27 11.45
CA THR A 231 -14.67 8.87 12.74
C THR A 231 -16.07 9.40 12.93
N ARG A 232 -16.83 8.79 13.84
CA ARG A 232 -18.22 9.19 14.13
C ARG A 232 -18.31 10.37 15.10
N GLU A 233 -17.26 10.59 15.90
CA GLU A 233 -17.22 11.58 16.98
C GLU A 233 -17.07 12.99 16.41
N ALA A 234 -18.07 13.84 16.63
CA ALA A 234 -18.10 15.21 16.11
C ALA A 234 -17.00 16.11 16.67
N GLU A 235 -16.58 15.88 17.93
CA GLU A 235 -15.55 16.66 18.61
C GLU A 235 -14.14 16.47 18.04
N VAL A 236 -13.91 15.49 17.17
CA VAL A 236 -12.62 15.32 16.46
C VAL A 236 -12.28 16.55 15.62
N LYS A 237 -13.28 17.29 15.14
CA LYS A 237 -13.10 18.55 14.40
C LYS A 237 -12.37 19.61 15.23
N ASP A 238 -12.62 19.64 16.54
CA ASP A 238 -12.02 20.60 17.48
C ASP A 238 -10.52 20.30 17.70
N LEU A 239 -10.07 19.10 17.31
CA LEU A 239 -8.69 18.64 17.40
C LEU A 239 -7.94 18.78 16.06
N MET A 240 -8.54 19.35 15.03
CA MET A 240 -7.93 19.49 13.70
C MET A 240 -6.52 20.10 13.77
N GLY A 241 -5.55 19.43 13.15
CA GLY A 241 -4.15 19.83 13.13
C GLY A 241 -3.32 19.37 14.33
N LEU A 242 -3.94 18.79 15.36
CA LEU A 242 -3.21 18.25 16.50
C LEU A 242 -2.50 16.95 16.10
N SER A 243 -1.17 16.98 16.20
CA SER A 243 -0.32 15.82 16.03
C SER A 243 0.10 15.26 17.39
N LEU A 244 -0.08 13.97 17.60
CA LEU A 244 0.38 13.22 18.78
C LEU A 244 1.53 12.30 18.37
N LYS A 245 2.70 12.47 19.00
CA LYS A 245 3.92 11.75 18.60
C LYS A 245 4.13 10.40 19.29
N ASN A 246 3.61 10.23 20.49
CA ASN A 246 3.86 9.09 21.36
C ASN A 246 2.53 8.60 21.94
N VAL A 247 1.75 7.90 21.14
CA VAL A 247 0.48 7.27 21.56
C VAL A 247 0.46 5.82 21.14
N SER A 248 -0.31 4.98 21.82
CA SER A 248 -0.65 3.65 21.33
C SER A 248 -2.05 3.68 20.74
N LEU A 249 -2.24 2.94 19.67
CA LEU A 249 -3.53 2.75 19.02
C LEU A 249 -3.86 1.26 18.99
N LYS A 250 -4.98 0.92 19.62
CA LYS A 250 -5.57 -0.42 19.57
C LYS A 250 -6.85 -0.39 18.77
N VAL A 251 -6.94 -1.27 17.77
CA VAL A 251 -8.11 -1.40 16.89
C VAL A 251 -8.78 -2.73 17.12
N THR A 252 -10.08 -2.71 17.42
CA THR A 252 -10.87 -3.89 17.75
C THR A 252 -12.09 -3.99 16.84
N ALA A 253 -12.27 -5.14 16.21
CA ALA A 253 -13.50 -5.51 15.52
C ALA A 253 -14.51 -6.06 16.55
N LEU A 254 -15.69 -5.46 16.61
CA LEU A 254 -16.75 -5.83 17.55
C LEU A 254 -17.53 -7.03 17.00
N LYS A 255 -17.68 -8.08 17.80
CA LYS A 255 -18.41 -9.32 17.44
C LYS A 255 -19.82 -9.05 16.92
N GLU A 256 -20.52 -8.07 17.50
CA GLU A 256 -21.89 -7.71 17.11
C GLU A 256 -22.04 -7.30 15.65
N ASN A 257 -20.97 -6.74 15.04
CA ASN A 257 -20.93 -6.30 13.64
C ASN A 257 -20.26 -7.32 12.71
N PHE A 258 -19.60 -8.34 13.27
CA PHE A 258 -18.92 -9.39 12.52
C PHE A 258 -19.39 -10.78 13.04
N PRO A 259 -20.53 -11.30 12.55
CA PRO A 259 -21.21 -12.49 13.10
C PRO A 259 -20.35 -13.76 13.17
N LYS A 260 -19.33 -13.88 12.28
CA LYS A 260 -18.40 -15.04 12.28
C LYS A 260 -17.34 -14.97 13.38
N LEU A 261 -17.20 -13.85 14.07
CA LEU A 261 -16.32 -13.76 15.23
C LEU A 261 -16.96 -14.40 16.47
N LYS A 262 -16.20 -15.19 17.20
CA LYS A 262 -16.65 -15.78 18.48
C LYS A 262 -16.66 -14.75 19.63
N LYS A 263 -15.77 -13.76 19.57
CA LYS A 263 -15.58 -12.64 20.51
C LYS A 263 -14.98 -11.44 19.77
N ASP A 264 -14.94 -10.29 20.43
CA ASP A 264 -14.23 -9.11 19.92
C ASP A 264 -12.79 -9.47 19.56
N LYS A 265 -12.31 -8.95 18.45
CA LYS A 265 -10.97 -9.29 17.92
C LYS A 265 -10.11 -8.05 17.75
N VAL A 266 -8.97 -8.03 18.42
CA VAL A 266 -7.93 -7.05 18.16
C VAL A 266 -7.35 -7.32 16.76
N ILE A 267 -7.41 -6.29 15.89
CA ILE A 267 -6.94 -6.34 14.50
C ILE A 267 -5.54 -5.75 14.41
N PHE A 268 -5.31 -4.68 15.18
CA PHE A 268 -4.07 -3.92 15.16
C PHE A 268 -3.81 -3.32 16.54
N GLU A 269 -2.55 -3.32 16.96
CA GLU A 269 -2.08 -2.63 18.14
C GLU A 269 -0.63 -2.24 17.93
N ASP A 270 -0.35 -0.93 17.98
CA ASP A 270 1.01 -0.42 17.78
C ASP A 270 1.17 0.97 18.44
N PHE A 271 2.40 1.45 18.47
CA PHE A 271 2.83 2.72 19.06
C PHE A 271 3.42 3.63 17.98
N GLY A 272 3.07 4.93 18.02
CA GLY A 272 3.60 5.86 17.02
C GLY A 272 2.98 7.25 17.02
N GLU A 273 3.02 7.84 15.83
CA GLU A 273 2.51 9.20 15.57
C GLU A 273 1.16 9.14 14.88
N MET A 274 0.24 9.99 15.32
CA MET A 274 -1.06 10.20 14.69
C MET A 274 -1.39 11.69 14.56
N LEU A 275 -2.32 11.99 13.68
CA LEU A 275 -2.81 13.34 13.38
C LEU A 275 -4.32 13.37 13.43
N PHE A 276 -4.90 14.34 14.12
CA PHE A 276 -6.33 14.66 14.01
C PHE A 276 -6.59 15.58 12.82
N THR A 277 -7.67 15.28 12.09
CA THR A 277 -8.14 16.04 10.93
C THR A 277 -9.58 16.53 11.16
N HIS A 278 -10.12 17.33 10.26
CA HIS A 278 -11.52 17.81 10.37
C HIS A 278 -12.57 16.70 10.19
N PHE A 279 -12.18 15.53 9.68
CA PHE A 279 -13.08 14.38 9.43
C PHE A 279 -12.81 13.17 10.33
N GLY A 280 -11.69 13.13 11.02
CA GLY A 280 -11.26 11.95 11.78
C GLY A 280 -9.76 11.96 12.06
N ILE A 281 -9.09 10.86 11.78
CA ILE A 281 -7.69 10.63 12.12
C ILE A 281 -6.85 10.18 10.94
N SER A 282 -5.56 10.50 10.98
CA SER A 282 -4.53 10.17 9.99
C SER A 282 -3.16 10.04 10.68
N GLY A 283 -2.09 10.05 9.90
CA GLY A 283 -0.71 9.90 10.37
C GLY A 283 -0.21 8.46 10.29
N PRO A 284 1.10 8.23 10.42
CA PRO A 284 1.72 6.94 10.12
C PRO A 284 1.08 5.75 10.84
N LEU A 285 0.80 5.89 12.13
CA LEU A 285 0.16 4.86 12.95
C LEU A 285 -1.24 4.50 12.44
N VAL A 286 -2.05 5.52 12.14
CA VAL A 286 -3.44 5.35 11.66
C VAL A 286 -3.46 4.78 10.23
N LEU A 287 -2.56 5.24 9.36
CA LEU A 287 -2.44 4.72 8.00
C LEU A 287 -2.09 3.23 7.99
N SER A 288 -1.17 2.82 8.87
CA SER A 288 -0.84 1.40 9.08
C SER A 288 -2.06 0.62 9.56
N ALA A 289 -2.74 1.11 10.60
CA ALA A 289 -3.98 0.49 11.11
C ALA A 289 -5.03 0.32 10.01
N ALA A 290 -5.21 1.33 9.16
CA ALA A 290 -6.19 1.29 8.06
C ALA A 290 -5.95 0.14 7.08
N SER A 291 -4.70 -0.18 6.76
CA SER A 291 -4.37 -1.32 5.89
C SER A 291 -4.75 -2.67 6.54
N TYR A 292 -4.50 -2.83 7.84
CA TYR A 292 -4.92 -4.03 8.58
C TYR A 292 -6.45 -4.13 8.68
N ILE A 293 -7.15 -3.02 8.94
CA ILE A 293 -8.62 -2.97 8.95
C ILE A 293 -9.16 -3.36 7.57
N SER A 294 -8.64 -2.77 6.50
CA SER A 294 -9.05 -3.03 5.13
C SER A 294 -8.91 -4.52 4.76
N LEU A 295 -7.76 -5.12 5.07
CA LEU A 295 -7.52 -6.55 4.85
C LEU A 295 -8.44 -7.44 5.72
N PHE A 296 -8.67 -7.08 6.99
CA PHE A 296 -9.56 -7.82 7.88
C PHE A 296 -10.99 -7.81 7.35
N VAL A 297 -11.52 -6.64 7.01
CA VAL A 297 -12.90 -6.49 6.49
C VAL A 297 -13.05 -7.25 5.17
N TYR A 298 -12.08 -7.19 4.27
CA TYR A 298 -12.06 -8.00 3.05
C TYR A 298 -12.20 -9.50 3.38
N LYS A 299 -11.36 -10.03 4.27
CA LYS A 299 -11.40 -11.45 4.64
C LYS A 299 -12.72 -11.86 5.29
N GLU A 300 -13.33 -11.01 6.12
CA GLU A 300 -14.61 -11.32 6.76
C GLU A 300 -15.77 -11.27 5.77
N ARG A 301 -15.81 -10.29 4.86
CA ARG A 301 -16.82 -10.20 3.80
C ARG A 301 -16.70 -11.37 2.81
N HIS A 302 -15.51 -11.69 2.36
CA HIS A 302 -15.28 -12.81 1.44
C HIS A 302 -15.72 -14.17 2.00
N LYS A 303 -15.69 -14.36 3.32
CA LYS A 303 -16.27 -15.55 3.95
C LYS A 303 -17.81 -15.60 3.89
N MET A 304 -18.48 -14.46 3.63
CA MET A 304 -19.95 -14.34 3.66
C MET A 304 -20.58 -14.46 2.27
N ILE A 305 -19.79 -14.23 1.23
CA ILE A 305 -20.23 -14.26 -0.17
C ILE A 305 -20.16 -15.70 -0.67
N SER A 306 -21.22 -16.19 -1.31
CA SER A 306 -21.23 -17.46 -2.04
C SER A 306 -20.38 -17.30 -3.31
N ALA A 307 -19.78 -18.41 -3.78
CA ALA A 307 -18.88 -18.41 -4.94
C ALA A 307 -19.50 -17.90 -6.25
N ASP A 308 -20.84 -17.76 -6.30
CA ASP A 308 -21.62 -17.38 -7.48
C ASP A 308 -22.02 -15.88 -7.51
N GLU A 309 -21.73 -15.11 -6.46
CA GLU A 309 -22.01 -13.67 -6.46
C GLU A 309 -20.84 -12.90 -7.08
N ASP A 310 -21.16 -12.06 -8.07
CA ASP A 310 -20.20 -11.21 -8.77
C ASP A 310 -19.63 -10.16 -7.79
N GLU A 311 -18.44 -10.45 -7.23
CA GLU A 311 -17.77 -9.55 -6.30
C GLU A 311 -17.45 -8.23 -6.99
N SER A 312 -18.00 -7.15 -6.47
CA SER A 312 -17.60 -5.81 -6.89
C SER A 312 -16.07 -5.71 -6.81
N PHE A 313 -15.44 -5.38 -7.93
CA PHE A 313 -13.99 -5.21 -8.06
C PHE A 313 -13.41 -4.22 -7.04
N ILE A 314 -14.23 -3.30 -6.53
CA ILE A 314 -13.86 -2.26 -5.58
C ILE A 314 -14.68 -2.44 -4.30
N MET A 315 -13.98 -2.61 -3.16
CA MET A 315 -14.64 -2.70 -1.87
C MET A 315 -15.25 -1.37 -1.43
N ASP A 316 -16.44 -1.45 -0.83
CA ASP A 316 -17.09 -0.31 -0.18
C ASP A 316 -16.25 0.21 1.00
N ASN A 317 -16.17 1.54 1.12
CA ASN A 317 -15.43 2.23 2.17
C ASN A 317 -16.24 2.39 3.48
N ASN A 318 -17.57 2.16 3.48
CA ASN A 318 -18.39 2.23 4.67
C ASN A 318 -18.20 1.00 5.55
N ILE A 319 -17.72 1.20 6.77
CA ILE A 319 -17.37 0.14 7.70
C ILE A 319 -17.93 0.47 9.08
N SER A 320 -18.71 -0.45 9.62
CA SER A 320 -19.20 -0.37 11.01
C SER A 320 -18.55 -1.45 11.89
N GLY A 321 -18.60 -1.23 13.21
CA GLY A 321 -18.10 -2.22 14.15
C GLY A 321 -16.58 -2.26 14.35
N ILE A 322 -15.88 -1.20 13.99
CA ILE A 322 -14.47 -1.03 14.29
C ILE A 322 -14.32 0.06 15.36
N LYS A 323 -13.86 -0.35 16.53
CA LYS A 323 -13.52 0.50 17.66
C LYS A 323 -12.02 0.77 17.68
N MET A 324 -11.65 2.02 17.83
CA MET A 324 -10.27 2.49 17.95
C MET A 324 -10.08 3.09 19.35
N GLU A 325 -9.11 2.58 20.09
CA GLU A 325 -8.79 3.00 21.43
C GLU A 325 -7.36 3.56 21.46
N ILE A 326 -7.23 4.81 21.85
CA ILE A 326 -5.97 5.53 21.89
C ILE A 326 -5.53 5.70 23.34
N ASP A 327 -4.37 5.16 23.70
CA ASP A 327 -3.68 5.50 24.94
C ASP A 327 -2.85 6.77 24.74
N LEU A 328 -3.28 7.85 25.37
CA LEU A 328 -2.62 9.15 25.25
C LEU A 328 -1.35 9.25 26.11
N LYS A 329 -1.10 8.28 27.01
CA LYS A 329 0.04 8.21 27.94
C LYS A 329 0.61 6.79 28.04
N PRO A 330 1.03 6.16 26.93
CA PRO A 330 1.44 4.76 26.93
C PRO A 330 2.72 4.49 27.76
N ALA A 331 3.54 5.51 27.97
CA ALA A 331 4.76 5.37 28.80
C ALA A 331 4.46 5.28 30.32
N LEU A 332 3.22 5.51 30.75
CA LEU A 332 2.80 5.41 32.14
C LEU A 332 1.81 4.27 32.31
N SER A 333 2.03 3.40 33.29
CA SER A 333 1.00 2.46 33.74
C SER A 333 -0.21 3.21 34.32
N ILE A 334 -1.31 2.51 34.55
CA ILE A 334 -2.53 3.09 35.15
C ILE A 334 -2.20 3.73 36.50
N ASP A 335 -1.44 3.06 37.36
CA ASP A 335 -1.06 3.53 38.68
C ASP A 335 -0.08 4.72 38.63
N GLU A 336 0.89 4.68 37.71
CA GLU A 336 1.84 5.80 37.52
C GLU A 336 1.11 7.05 37.00
N LEU A 337 0.15 6.89 36.09
CA LEU A 337 -0.66 7.99 35.60
C LEU A 337 -1.53 8.58 36.71
N ASP A 338 -2.14 7.76 37.57
CA ASP A 338 -2.92 8.23 38.72
C ASP A 338 -2.06 9.03 39.69
N LYS A 339 -0.88 8.51 40.07
CA LYS A 339 0.10 9.22 40.89
C LYS A 339 0.57 10.53 40.25
N ARG A 340 0.74 10.54 38.93
CA ARG A 340 1.12 11.75 38.19
C ARG A 340 0.00 12.80 38.22
N ILE A 341 -1.27 12.40 38.06
CA ILE A 341 -2.41 13.32 38.14
C ILE A 341 -2.50 13.91 39.55
N LEU A 342 -2.38 13.09 40.61
CA LEU A 342 -2.39 13.57 42.01
C LEU A 342 -1.28 14.60 42.22
N ARG A 343 -0.05 14.29 41.86
CA ARG A 343 1.08 15.23 42.02
C ARG A 343 0.85 16.54 41.29
N ASP A 344 0.38 16.51 40.05
CA ASP A 344 0.13 17.69 39.25
C ASP A 344 -1.03 18.52 39.85
N PHE A 345 -2.02 17.87 40.49
CA PHE A 345 -3.13 18.51 41.17
C PHE A 345 -2.70 19.15 42.52
N ASP A 346 -1.84 18.52 43.30
CA ASP A 346 -1.29 19.06 44.54
C ASP A 346 -0.54 20.36 44.35
N GLU A 347 0.10 20.59 43.21
CA GLU A 347 0.80 21.82 42.90
C GLU A 347 -0.14 22.98 42.59
N ILE A 348 -1.43 22.73 42.29
CA ILE A 348 -2.36 23.72 41.74
C ILE A 348 -3.78 23.64 42.34
N HIS A 349 -3.93 23.30 43.64
CA HIS A 349 -5.22 22.93 44.27
C HIS A 349 -6.38 23.93 44.06
N ASN A 350 -6.11 25.22 43.93
CA ASN A 350 -7.14 26.25 43.82
C ASN A 350 -7.51 26.58 42.35
N ARG A 351 -6.85 25.96 41.36
CA ARG A 351 -7.17 26.18 39.95
C ARG A 351 -8.44 25.43 39.55
N GLU A 352 -9.14 25.99 38.59
CA GLU A 352 -10.22 25.28 37.90
C GLU A 352 -9.68 24.11 37.09
N PHE A 353 -10.44 23.01 37.03
CA PHE A 353 -10.06 21.78 36.34
C PHE A 353 -9.64 22.01 34.89
N GLN A 354 -10.41 22.82 34.11
CA GLN A 354 -10.07 23.16 32.74
C GLN A 354 -8.67 23.79 32.56
N ASN A 355 -8.15 24.44 33.60
CA ASN A 355 -6.85 25.11 33.59
C ASN A 355 -5.72 24.26 34.21
N SER A 356 -6.02 23.03 34.64
CA SER A 356 -5.09 22.18 35.41
C SER A 356 -4.30 21.19 34.54
N LEU A 357 -4.76 20.89 33.33
CA LEU A 357 -4.25 19.78 32.50
C LEU A 357 -3.07 20.17 31.57
N GLY A 358 -2.58 21.42 31.64
CA GLY A 358 -1.57 21.95 30.71
C GLY A 358 -0.20 21.26 30.78
N LYS A 359 0.19 20.67 31.96
CA LYS A 359 1.40 19.84 32.06
C LYS A 359 1.24 18.44 31.51
N LEU A 360 -0.01 17.98 31.36
CA LEU A 360 -0.33 16.61 30.97
C LEU A 360 -0.72 16.51 29.51
N LEU A 361 -1.39 17.52 28.94
CA LEU A 361 -2.01 17.45 27.60
C LEU A 361 -1.65 18.66 26.73
N PRO A 362 -1.60 18.47 25.39
CA PRO A 362 -1.61 19.57 24.45
C PRO A 362 -2.87 20.43 24.61
N ARG A 363 -2.72 21.75 24.44
CA ARG A 363 -3.78 22.73 24.68
C ARG A 363 -5.10 22.40 23.97
N LEU A 364 -5.06 21.98 22.70
CA LEU A 364 -6.25 21.64 21.91
C LEU A 364 -7.00 20.43 22.48
N LEU A 365 -6.31 19.50 23.16
CA LEU A 365 -6.93 18.28 23.69
C LEU A 365 -7.67 18.52 25.00
N ILE A 366 -7.30 19.57 25.77
CA ILE A 366 -7.85 19.83 27.12
C ILE A 366 -9.38 19.96 27.10
N PRO A 367 -10.02 20.79 26.27
CA PRO A 367 -11.47 20.91 26.28
C PRO A 367 -12.21 19.60 25.99
N VAL A 368 -11.67 18.79 25.09
CA VAL A 368 -12.25 17.48 24.73
C VAL A 368 -12.14 16.50 25.89
N ILE A 369 -11.00 16.45 26.57
CA ILE A 369 -10.81 15.59 27.75
C ILE A 369 -11.66 16.06 28.93
N VAL A 370 -11.77 17.35 29.19
CA VAL A 370 -12.66 17.91 30.21
C VAL A 370 -14.10 17.44 29.94
N LYS A 371 -14.59 17.59 28.73
CA LYS A 371 -15.93 17.13 28.32
C LYS A 371 -16.12 15.63 28.52
N ARG A 372 -15.16 14.80 28.05
CA ARG A 372 -15.24 13.33 28.12
C ARG A 372 -15.11 12.79 29.55
N SER A 373 -14.35 13.43 30.42
CA SER A 373 -14.22 13.02 31.82
C SER A 373 -15.50 13.20 32.63
N GLY A 374 -16.42 14.06 32.14
CA GLY A 374 -17.65 14.41 32.85
C GLY A 374 -17.42 15.31 34.08
N ILE A 375 -16.20 15.77 34.31
CA ILE A 375 -15.88 16.72 35.42
C ILE A 375 -16.23 18.12 34.98
N LYS A 376 -16.92 18.88 35.84
CA LYS A 376 -17.28 20.28 35.57
C LYS A 376 -16.02 21.13 35.34
N ALA A 377 -15.96 21.88 34.25
CA ALA A 377 -14.78 22.65 33.83
C ALA A 377 -14.30 23.64 34.92
N GLN A 378 -15.24 24.29 35.62
CA GLN A 378 -14.97 25.28 36.66
C GLN A 378 -14.76 24.69 38.05
N LYS A 379 -14.88 23.35 38.22
CA LYS A 379 -14.65 22.70 39.50
C LYS A 379 -13.20 22.91 39.93
N LYS A 380 -12.97 23.26 41.18
CA LYS A 380 -11.60 23.38 41.70
C LYS A 380 -10.94 22.02 41.81
N VAL A 381 -9.64 22.00 41.58
CA VAL A 381 -8.86 20.75 41.58
C VAL A 381 -8.92 20.00 42.91
N ASN A 382 -8.91 20.75 44.03
CA ASN A 382 -9.04 20.18 45.39
C ASN A 382 -10.45 19.63 45.72
N GLU A 383 -11.45 19.90 44.90
CA GLU A 383 -12.81 19.37 45.03
C GLU A 383 -13.03 18.11 44.19
N ILE A 384 -12.06 17.71 43.32
CA ILE A 384 -12.15 16.54 42.45
C ILE A 384 -12.10 15.26 43.30
N THR A 385 -13.14 14.44 43.20
CA THR A 385 -13.21 13.20 43.95
C THR A 385 -12.29 12.12 43.36
N ALA A 386 -12.03 11.07 44.15
CA ALA A 386 -11.26 9.95 43.68
C ALA A 386 -11.92 9.26 42.45
N GLU A 387 -13.25 9.18 42.42
CA GLU A 387 -13.99 8.61 41.29
C GLU A 387 -13.85 9.45 40.01
N GLU A 388 -13.93 10.79 40.15
CA GLU A 388 -13.73 11.69 39.00
C GLU A 388 -12.29 11.62 38.48
N ARG A 389 -11.30 11.50 39.36
CA ARG A 389 -9.89 11.32 38.98
C ARG A 389 -9.69 10.00 38.24
N ILE A 390 -10.31 8.93 38.71
CA ILE A 390 -10.30 7.63 38.02
C ILE A 390 -10.90 7.76 36.60
N LYS A 391 -12.04 8.43 36.46
CA LYS A 391 -12.65 8.69 35.14
C LYS A 391 -11.73 9.49 34.22
N LEU A 392 -11.05 10.52 34.74
CA LEU A 392 -10.06 11.27 33.99
C LEU A 392 -8.91 10.37 33.53
N ARG A 393 -8.34 9.58 34.45
CA ARG A 393 -7.26 8.62 34.15
C ARG A 393 -7.68 7.65 33.05
N ASP A 394 -8.86 7.06 33.20
CA ASP A 394 -9.38 6.08 32.24
C ASP A 394 -9.70 6.72 30.89
N THR A 395 -10.18 7.97 30.87
CA THR A 395 -10.34 8.74 29.63
C THR A 395 -9.02 8.96 28.89
N LEU A 396 -7.92 9.13 29.62
CA LEU A 396 -6.58 9.32 29.04
C LEU A 396 -5.98 7.99 28.53
N LYS A 397 -6.28 6.88 29.20
CA LYS A 397 -5.80 5.54 28.81
C LYS A 397 -6.64 4.92 27.69
N HIS A 398 -7.92 5.27 27.60
CA HIS A 398 -8.90 4.66 26.71
C HIS A 398 -9.69 5.74 25.93
N PHE A 399 -8.96 6.63 25.24
CA PHE A 399 -9.60 7.63 24.38
C PHE A 399 -10.18 6.94 23.13
N THR A 400 -11.48 6.65 23.17
CA THR A 400 -12.16 5.82 22.18
C THR A 400 -12.72 6.63 21.02
N LEU A 401 -12.53 6.14 19.80
CA LEU A 401 -13.15 6.61 18.57
C LEU A 401 -13.79 5.41 17.83
N ASN A 402 -14.89 5.66 17.14
CA ASN A 402 -15.56 4.69 16.31
C ASN A 402 -15.37 5.02 14.83
N MET A 403 -14.95 4.03 14.07
CA MET A 403 -14.78 4.21 12.64
C MET A 403 -16.13 4.38 11.94
N HIS A 404 -16.20 5.32 11.01
CA HIS A 404 -17.32 5.48 10.09
C HIS A 404 -16.96 4.91 8.70
N SER A 405 -15.83 5.34 8.12
CA SER A 405 -15.40 4.93 6.78
C SER A 405 -13.92 5.20 6.56
N PHE A 406 -13.39 4.74 5.44
CA PHE A 406 -12.14 5.25 4.87
C PHE A 406 -12.40 6.50 4.02
N ARG A 407 -11.35 7.30 3.78
CA ARG A 407 -11.40 8.46 2.86
C ARG A 407 -11.42 8.09 1.37
N GLY A 408 -11.27 6.80 1.05
CA GLY A 408 -11.33 6.28 -0.30
C GLY A 408 -10.02 6.42 -1.09
N PHE A 409 -10.05 5.97 -2.35
CA PHE A 409 -8.86 5.79 -3.18
C PHE A 409 -8.12 7.08 -3.56
N ASN A 410 -8.80 8.21 -3.60
CA ASN A 410 -8.15 9.49 -3.92
C ASN A 410 -7.24 10.01 -2.80
N GLU A 411 -7.42 9.52 -1.58
CA GLU A 411 -6.58 9.85 -0.43
C GLU A 411 -5.77 8.63 0.07
N ALA A 412 -6.01 7.46 -0.48
CA ALA A 412 -5.23 6.26 -0.19
C ALA A 412 -3.84 6.36 -0.82
N ILE A 413 -2.80 6.10 -0.03
CA ILE A 413 -1.42 6.13 -0.52
C ILE A 413 -1.16 4.96 -1.46
N ILE A 414 -1.73 3.79 -1.14
CA ILE A 414 -1.58 2.55 -1.90
C ILE A 414 -2.93 1.86 -2.14
N THR A 415 -2.92 0.95 -3.10
CA THR A 415 -3.99 -0.02 -3.34
C THR A 415 -3.57 -1.36 -2.74
N GLY A 416 -4.41 -1.96 -1.89
CA GLY A 416 -4.30 -3.38 -1.53
C GLY A 416 -5.18 -4.21 -2.47
N GLY A 417 -4.90 -5.51 -2.62
CA GLY A 417 -5.46 -6.33 -3.68
C GLY A 417 -4.73 -6.13 -5.01
N GLY A 418 -5.22 -6.74 -6.08
CA GLY A 418 -4.61 -6.68 -7.39
C GLY A 418 -4.46 -8.05 -8.05
N ILE A 419 -3.59 -8.17 -9.05
CA ILE A 419 -3.34 -9.46 -9.74
C ILE A 419 -2.88 -10.49 -8.71
N SER A 420 -3.64 -11.58 -8.60
CA SER A 420 -3.37 -12.63 -7.60
C SER A 420 -1.97 -13.19 -7.76
N VAL A 421 -1.21 -13.23 -6.68
CA VAL A 421 0.16 -13.83 -6.68
C VAL A 421 0.17 -15.30 -7.08
N LYS A 422 -0.97 -16.01 -6.99
CA LYS A 422 -1.11 -17.39 -7.44
C LYS A 422 -1.00 -17.52 -8.96
N GLU A 423 -1.34 -16.46 -9.69
CA GLU A 423 -1.29 -16.37 -11.15
C GLU A 423 0.09 -15.98 -11.68
N ILE A 424 1.05 -15.62 -10.81
CA ILE A 424 2.35 -15.08 -11.19
C ILE A 424 3.45 -16.07 -10.80
N ASN A 425 4.46 -16.21 -11.66
CA ASN A 425 5.71 -16.87 -11.31
C ASN A 425 6.61 -15.87 -10.55
N PRO A 426 6.94 -16.09 -9.27
CA PRO A 426 7.71 -15.13 -8.48
C PRO A 426 9.17 -14.97 -8.92
N GLN A 427 9.70 -15.89 -9.72
CA GLN A 427 11.08 -15.83 -10.21
C GLN A 427 11.23 -15.05 -11.52
N THR A 428 10.14 -14.85 -12.28
CA THR A 428 10.16 -14.19 -13.59
C THR A 428 9.16 -13.04 -13.70
N MET A 429 8.25 -12.89 -12.72
CA MET A 429 7.08 -11.99 -12.76
C MET A 429 6.14 -12.26 -13.94
N GLU A 430 6.28 -13.40 -14.65
CA GLU A 430 5.43 -13.79 -15.78
C GLU A 430 4.11 -14.39 -15.29
N LEU A 431 3.00 -14.09 -15.97
CA LEU A 431 1.72 -14.72 -15.72
C LEU A 431 1.74 -16.20 -16.16
N LYS A 432 1.24 -17.09 -15.31
CA LYS A 432 1.23 -18.52 -15.57
C LYS A 432 0.32 -18.90 -16.74
N LYS A 433 -0.79 -18.17 -16.92
CA LYS A 433 -1.79 -18.40 -17.98
C LYS A 433 -1.43 -17.73 -19.30
N VAL A 434 -0.51 -16.76 -19.31
CA VAL A 434 -0.19 -15.96 -20.49
C VAL A 434 1.32 -15.84 -20.63
N LYS A 435 1.91 -16.51 -21.59
CA LYS A 435 3.34 -16.40 -21.93
C LYS A 435 3.70 -15.01 -22.40
N ASN A 436 4.94 -14.59 -22.12
CA ASN A 436 5.50 -13.30 -22.53
C ASN A 436 4.76 -12.08 -21.94
N LEU A 437 3.88 -12.29 -20.94
CA LEU A 437 3.22 -11.21 -20.20
C LEU A 437 3.68 -11.22 -18.76
N ARG A 438 4.37 -10.15 -18.37
CA ARG A 438 4.93 -9.95 -17.03
C ARG A 438 4.23 -8.82 -16.32
N VAL A 439 4.35 -8.78 -15.00
CA VAL A 439 3.74 -7.76 -14.14
C VAL A 439 4.75 -7.21 -13.15
N ALA A 440 4.68 -5.92 -12.81
CA ALA A 440 5.59 -5.31 -11.83
C ALA A 440 4.94 -4.17 -11.04
N GLY A 441 5.30 -4.06 -9.78
CA GLY A 441 4.85 -2.99 -8.88
C GLY A 441 3.46 -3.19 -8.32
N GLU A 442 2.79 -2.10 -8.00
CA GLU A 442 1.54 -2.04 -7.24
C GLU A 442 0.33 -2.71 -7.93
N VAL A 443 0.46 -3.12 -9.18
CA VAL A 443 -0.58 -3.91 -9.87
C VAL A 443 -0.70 -5.33 -9.32
N ILE A 444 0.31 -5.81 -8.61
CA ILE A 444 0.36 -7.14 -7.97
C ILE A 444 -0.33 -7.07 -6.60
N ASP A 445 -1.04 -8.13 -6.19
CA ASP A 445 -1.65 -8.23 -4.86
C ASP A 445 -0.58 -8.39 -3.76
N VAL A 446 0.22 -7.34 -3.56
CA VAL A 446 1.19 -7.19 -2.48
C VAL A 446 1.16 -5.75 -1.98
N ASP A 447 1.06 -5.58 -0.68
CA ASP A 447 1.08 -4.26 -0.05
C ASP A 447 1.82 -4.30 1.30
N ALA A 448 2.42 -3.17 1.65
CA ALA A 448 3.25 -3.03 2.83
C ALA A 448 2.92 -1.76 3.61
N LEU A 449 3.44 -1.66 4.83
CA LEU A 449 3.31 -0.50 5.70
C LEU A 449 3.96 0.76 5.11
N THR A 450 3.75 1.89 5.78
CA THR A 450 4.47 3.14 5.50
C THR A 450 5.96 2.97 5.81
N GLY A 451 6.83 3.69 5.07
CA GLY A 451 8.27 3.67 5.41
C GLY A 451 9.22 3.37 4.26
N GLY A 452 8.75 3.38 3.01
CA GLY A 452 9.57 3.10 1.80
C GLY A 452 9.40 1.68 1.27
N PHE A 453 8.63 0.84 1.97
CA PHE A 453 8.45 -0.57 1.61
C PHE A 453 7.75 -0.77 0.25
N ASN A 454 6.70 -0.02 -0.03
CA ASN A 454 5.93 -0.17 -1.28
C ASN A 454 6.73 0.25 -2.53
N LEU A 455 7.60 1.26 -2.42
CA LEU A 455 8.52 1.61 -3.51
C LEU A 455 9.61 0.54 -3.69
N GLN A 456 10.13 -0.03 -2.60
CA GLN A 456 11.06 -1.16 -2.71
C GLN A 456 10.41 -2.37 -3.42
N ILE A 457 9.16 -2.70 -3.11
CA ILE A 457 8.41 -3.74 -3.84
C ILE A 457 8.37 -3.41 -5.33
N ALA A 458 8.09 -2.15 -5.68
CA ALA A 458 8.06 -1.74 -7.07
C ALA A 458 9.43 -1.88 -7.77
N TRP A 459 10.51 -1.52 -7.08
CA TRP A 459 11.88 -1.66 -7.62
C TRP A 459 12.28 -3.13 -7.79
N SER A 460 12.05 -3.95 -6.77
CA SER A 460 12.48 -5.35 -6.77
C SER A 460 11.71 -6.19 -7.79
N THR A 461 10.39 -6.03 -7.87
CA THR A 461 9.57 -6.74 -8.87
C THR A 461 9.87 -6.28 -10.29
N ALA A 462 10.17 -4.98 -10.48
CA ALA A 462 10.58 -4.41 -11.75
C ALA A 462 11.90 -5.00 -12.24
N LYS A 463 12.86 -5.18 -11.35
CA LYS A 463 14.16 -5.80 -11.66
C LYS A 463 13.99 -7.23 -12.18
N ILE A 464 13.18 -8.04 -11.50
CA ILE A 464 12.89 -9.42 -11.93
C ILE A 464 12.12 -9.43 -13.27
N ALA A 465 11.12 -8.55 -13.42
CA ALA A 465 10.36 -8.48 -14.68
C ALA A 465 11.22 -8.05 -15.88
N ALA A 466 12.36 -7.42 -15.65
CA ALA A 466 13.32 -7.00 -16.68
C ALA A 466 14.28 -8.11 -17.12
N GLU A 467 14.44 -9.17 -16.33
CA GLU A 467 15.37 -10.27 -16.60
C GLU A 467 14.74 -11.33 -17.52
N ILE A 468 15.60 -12.16 -18.11
CA ILE A 468 15.17 -13.20 -19.07
C ILE A 468 14.83 -14.50 -18.32
#